data_2929cdd8eda2cccb8b5efc2238cfe7c3
#
_entry.id   2929cdd8eda2cccb8b5efc2238cfe7c3
#
_cell.length_a   1.000
_cell.length_b   1.000
_cell.length_c   1.000
_cell.angle_alpha   90.00
_cell.angle_beta   90.00
_cell.angle_gamma   90.00
#
_symmetry.space_group_name_H-M   'P 1'
#
loop_
_entity.id
_entity.type
_entity.pdbx_description
1 polymer ?
#
loop_
_entity_poly.entity_id
_entity_poly.type
_entity_poly.pdbx_seq_one_letter_code
_entity_poly.pdbx_strand_id
1 'polypeptide(L)'
;MKKIAQAILSAKLKDPTRWFEDAHYAALQRHVFRGGVWDAGYHDRIGQIREKPIRALSADEINTYLTFIFCTDRTQEGCVEAHIANGVLPSLMKRTLELEESK
;
A
#
# COMPACT_ATOMS: atom_id res chain seq x y z
N MET A 1 -4.05 -1.05 -10.95
CA MET A 1 -3.03 -1.10 -9.90
C MET A 1 -1.62 -1.39 -10.40
N LYS A 2 -1.47 -2.18 -11.45
CA LYS A 2 -0.15 -2.54 -12.01
C LYS A 2 0.73 -1.33 -12.33
N LYS A 3 0.17 -0.34 -13.03
CA LYS A 3 0.93 0.86 -13.42
C LYS A 3 1.40 1.66 -12.20
N ILE A 4 0.53 1.78 -11.19
CA ILE A 4 0.86 2.49 -9.95
C ILE A 4 1.98 1.75 -9.22
N ALA A 5 1.89 0.43 -9.10
CA ALA A 5 2.90 -0.38 -8.44
C ALA A 5 4.25 -0.28 -9.16
N GLN A 6 4.27 -0.35 -10.49
CA GLN A 6 5.50 -0.20 -11.27
C GLN A 6 6.13 1.16 -11.08
N ALA A 7 5.32 2.21 -11.08
CA ALA A 7 5.80 3.58 -10.90
C ALA A 7 6.42 3.78 -9.51
N ILE A 8 5.78 3.26 -8.47
CA ILE A 8 6.29 3.37 -7.10
C ILE A 8 7.62 2.63 -6.94
N LEU A 9 7.73 1.42 -7.50
CA LEU A 9 8.96 0.65 -7.41
C LEU A 9 10.11 1.27 -8.20
N SER A 10 9.79 2.02 -9.26
CA SER A 10 10.79 2.73 -10.05
C SER A 10 11.15 4.10 -9.45
N ALA A 11 10.28 4.65 -8.62
CA ALA A 11 10.50 5.96 -8.01
C ALA A 11 11.54 5.85 -6.90
N LYS A 12 12.47 6.79 -6.88
CA LYS A 12 13.45 6.89 -5.80
C LYS A 12 13.03 8.00 -4.86
N LEU A 13 12.12 7.67 -3.96
CA LEU A 13 11.64 8.63 -2.97
C LEU A 13 12.76 8.88 -1.96
N LYS A 14 13.29 10.08 -1.95
CA LYS A 14 14.44 10.45 -1.09
C LYS A 14 14.02 10.66 0.35
N ASP A 15 12.80 11.18 0.56
CA ASP A 15 12.31 11.53 1.89
C ASP A 15 10.89 11.01 2.08
N PRO A 16 10.73 9.89 2.81
CA PRO A 16 9.40 9.31 3.05
C PRO A 16 8.43 10.26 3.78
N THR A 17 8.95 11.25 4.52
CA THR A 17 8.08 12.21 5.22
C THR A 17 7.29 13.09 4.26
N ARG A 18 7.76 13.19 3.02
CA ARG A 18 7.14 14.01 1.98
C ARG A 18 6.50 13.17 0.86
N TRP A 19 6.09 11.96 1.20
CA TRP A 19 5.50 11.03 0.22
C TRP A 19 4.32 11.65 -0.52
N PHE A 20 3.54 12.50 0.15
CA PHE A 20 2.34 13.11 -0.45
C PHE A 20 2.65 14.10 -1.57
N GLU A 21 3.90 14.54 -1.69
CA GLU A 21 4.36 15.40 -2.78
C GLU A 21 4.76 14.57 -4.02
N ASP A 22 4.97 13.27 -3.86
CA ASP A 22 5.32 12.39 -4.96
C ASP A 22 4.04 12.01 -5.72
N ALA A 23 4.06 12.23 -7.06
CA ALA A 23 2.88 11.99 -7.89
C ALA A 23 2.43 10.52 -7.86
N HIS A 24 3.36 9.58 -7.73
CA HIS A 24 3.04 8.15 -7.76
C HIS A 24 2.40 7.71 -6.44
N TYR A 25 2.89 8.18 -5.31
CA TYR A 25 2.28 7.91 -4.01
C TYR A 25 0.93 8.62 -3.86
N ALA A 26 0.81 9.83 -4.40
CA ALA A 26 -0.48 10.52 -4.42
C ALA A 26 -1.50 9.76 -5.26
N ALA A 27 -1.07 9.17 -6.38
CA ALA A 27 -1.94 8.34 -7.22
C ALA A 27 -2.37 7.06 -6.47
N LEU A 28 -1.48 6.45 -5.69
CA LEU A 28 -1.82 5.30 -4.88
C LEU A 28 -2.87 5.66 -3.82
N GLN A 29 -2.70 6.79 -3.15
CA GLN A 29 -3.66 7.28 -2.18
C GLN A 29 -5.06 7.44 -2.80
N ARG A 30 -5.14 8.09 -3.95
CA ARG A 30 -6.42 8.25 -4.67
C ARG A 30 -7.02 6.91 -5.05
N HIS A 31 -6.20 5.97 -5.48
CA HIS A 31 -6.65 4.62 -5.85
C HIS A 31 -7.24 3.89 -4.65
N VAL A 32 -6.61 4.00 -3.49
CA VAL A 32 -7.10 3.38 -2.25
C VAL A 32 -8.47 3.93 -1.87
N PHE A 33 -8.65 5.25 -1.92
CA PHE A 33 -9.90 5.87 -1.47
C PHE A 33 -11.00 5.90 -2.53
N ARG A 34 -10.66 5.88 -3.81
CA ARG A 34 -11.64 6.08 -4.90
C ARG A 34 -11.60 5.03 -6.00
N GLY A 35 -10.60 4.15 -5.99
CA GLY A 35 -10.36 3.20 -7.08
C GLY A 35 -10.88 1.79 -6.85
N GLY A 36 -11.72 1.55 -5.84
CA GLY A 36 -12.29 0.23 -5.58
C GLY A 36 -11.43 -0.68 -4.71
N VAL A 37 -10.34 -0.17 -4.15
CA VAL A 37 -9.45 -0.92 -3.27
C VAL A 37 -9.93 -0.90 -1.81
N TRP A 38 -10.78 0.05 -1.47
CA TRP A 38 -11.25 0.29 -0.11
C TRP A 38 -11.92 -0.94 0.51
N ASP A 39 -11.48 -1.30 1.71
CA ASP A 39 -12.09 -2.36 2.51
C ASP A 39 -12.60 -1.79 3.83
N ALA A 40 -13.92 -1.59 3.92
CA ALA A 40 -14.54 -1.03 5.12
C ALA A 40 -14.38 -1.92 6.35
N GLY A 41 -14.16 -3.23 6.14
CA GLY A 41 -13.96 -4.20 7.22
C GLY A 41 -12.51 -4.43 7.62
N TYR A 42 -11.61 -3.54 7.23
CA TYR A 42 -10.18 -3.75 7.44
C TYR A 42 -9.79 -3.94 8.92
N HIS A 43 -10.52 -3.31 9.85
CA HIS A 43 -10.24 -3.44 11.29
C HIS A 43 -10.27 -4.89 11.77
N ASP A 44 -11.21 -5.68 11.24
CA ASP A 44 -11.39 -7.07 11.67
C ASP A 44 -10.36 -8.02 11.04
N ARG A 45 -9.76 -7.62 9.92
CA ARG A 45 -8.90 -8.48 9.12
C ARG A 45 -7.42 -8.18 9.24
N ILE A 46 -7.08 -6.93 9.55
CA ILE A 46 -5.70 -6.46 9.46
C ILE A 46 -4.73 -7.20 10.40
N GLY A 47 -5.17 -7.58 11.59
CA GLY A 47 -4.32 -8.28 12.54
C GLY A 47 -3.76 -9.59 11.98
N GLN A 48 -4.61 -10.38 11.34
CA GLN A 48 -4.20 -11.66 10.74
C GLN A 48 -3.33 -11.43 9.51
N ILE A 49 -3.66 -10.42 8.70
CA ILE A 49 -2.93 -10.11 7.48
C ILE A 49 -1.49 -9.68 7.80
N ARG A 50 -1.30 -8.87 8.83
CA ARG A 50 0.02 -8.40 9.23
C ARG A 50 0.93 -9.49 9.76
N GLU A 51 0.36 -10.62 10.20
CA GLU A 51 1.13 -11.78 10.67
C GLU A 51 1.68 -12.61 9.52
N LYS A 52 1.12 -12.47 8.33
CA LYS A 52 1.56 -13.23 7.16
C LYS A 52 2.76 -12.57 6.49
N PRO A 53 3.67 -13.36 5.89
CA PRO A 53 4.70 -12.76 5.03
C PRO A 53 4.03 -12.12 3.82
N ILE A 54 4.53 -10.96 3.39
CA ILE A 54 3.93 -10.20 2.29
C ILE A 54 3.85 -11.05 1.01
N ARG A 55 4.84 -11.89 0.77
CA ARG A 55 4.88 -12.78 -0.40
C ARG A 55 3.74 -13.81 -0.43
N ALA A 56 3.03 -13.99 0.69
CA ALA A 56 1.91 -14.93 0.79
C ALA A 56 0.55 -14.24 0.71
N LEU A 57 0.52 -12.91 0.62
CA LEU A 57 -0.73 -12.17 0.59
C LEU A 57 -1.43 -12.29 -0.77
N SER A 58 -2.76 -12.41 -0.72
CA SER A 58 -3.61 -12.32 -1.92
C SER A 58 -3.84 -10.86 -2.30
N ALA A 59 -4.38 -10.63 -3.50
CA ALA A 59 -4.74 -9.29 -3.94
C ALA A 59 -5.73 -8.62 -2.97
N ASP A 60 -6.72 -9.38 -2.49
CA ASP A 60 -7.71 -8.89 -1.54
C ASP A 60 -7.05 -8.49 -0.21
N GLU A 61 -6.13 -9.30 0.28
CA GLU A 61 -5.40 -9.01 1.51
C GLU A 61 -4.51 -7.77 1.38
N ILE A 62 -3.90 -7.57 0.21
CA ILE A 62 -3.13 -6.36 -0.07
C ILE A 62 -4.03 -5.12 -0.02
N ASN A 63 -5.22 -5.20 -0.61
CA ASN A 63 -6.19 -4.11 -0.60
C ASN A 63 -6.55 -3.73 0.84
N THR A 64 -6.77 -4.72 1.70
CA THR A 64 -7.06 -4.50 3.11
C THR A 64 -5.89 -3.81 3.82
N TYR A 65 -4.68 -4.26 3.54
CA TYR A 65 -3.47 -3.68 4.13
C TYR A 65 -3.28 -2.22 3.71
N LEU A 66 -3.47 -1.93 2.41
CA LEU A 66 -3.39 -0.56 1.90
C LEU A 66 -4.45 0.33 2.53
N THR A 67 -5.68 -0.17 2.68
CA THR A 67 -6.75 0.56 3.34
C THR A 67 -6.35 0.92 4.77
N PHE A 68 -5.79 -0.04 5.51
CA PHE A 68 -5.30 0.18 6.87
C PHE A 68 -4.25 1.30 6.91
N ILE A 69 -3.23 1.23 6.05
CA ILE A 69 -2.13 2.19 6.05
C ILE A 69 -2.63 3.62 5.82
N PHE A 70 -3.40 3.81 4.75
CA PHE A 70 -3.86 5.15 4.37
C PHE A 70 -4.97 5.68 5.28
N CYS A 71 -5.84 4.81 5.78
CA CYS A 71 -6.88 5.21 6.71
C CYS A 71 -6.30 5.60 8.08
N THR A 72 -5.34 4.83 8.56
CA THR A 72 -4.68 5.12 9.85
C THR A 72 -3.90 6.44 9.78
N ASP A 73 -3.30 6.75 8.63
CA ASP A 73 -2.56 7.99 8.46
C ASP A 73 -3.43 9.24 8.67
N ARG A 74 -4.72 9.14 8.43
CA ARG A 74 -5.66 10.25 8.65
C ARG A 74 -5.81 10.61 10.13
N THR A 75 -5.68 9.63 11.00
CA THR A 75 -5.85 9.84 12.46
C THR A 75 -4.52 9.82 13.20
N GLN A 76 -3.53 9.14 12.64
CA GLN A 76 -2.18 9.04 13.20
C GLN A 76 -1.19 9.37 12.11
N GLU A 77 -0.88 10.64 11.96
CA GLU A 77 0.06 11.12 10.95
C GLU A 77 1.39 10.39 11.07
N GLY A 78 1.96 10.02 9.93
CA GLY A 78 3.23 9.28 9.86
C GLY A 78 3.07 7.78 9.59
N CYS A 79 1.84 7.27 9.51
CA CYS A 79 1.63 5.84 9.22
C CYS A 79 2.12 5.46 7.82
N VAL A 80 1.79 6.25 6.79
CA VAL A 80 2.28 6.00 5.43
C VAL A 80 3.80 6.10 5.38
N GLU A 81 4.35 7.15 5.95
CA GLU A 81 5.80 7.37 6.04
C GLU A 81 6.52 6.19 6.66
N ALA A 82 6.02 5.69 7.79
CA ALA A 82 6.63 4.56 8.49
C ALA A 82 6.65 3.30 7.63
N HIS A 83 5.57 3.05 6.88
CA HIS A 83 5.47 1.86 6.02
C HIS A 83 6.29 1.98 4.74
N ILE A 84 6.60 3.19 4.30
CA ILE A 84 7.56 3.40 3.22
C ILE A 84 8.98 3.15 3.74
N ALA A 85 9.32 3.73 4.88
CA ALA A 85 10.66 3.66 5.45
C ALA A 85 11.06 2.24 5.85
N ASN A 86 10.11 1.45 6.37
CA ASN A 86 10.40 0.07 6.77
C ASN A 86 10.30 -0.94 5.63
N GLY A 87 9.98 -0.48 4.41
CA GLY A 87 9.91 -1.33 3.22
C GLY A 87 8.59 -2.07 3.01
N VAL A 88 7.62 -1.93 3.91
CA VAL A 88 6.33 -2.64 3.79
C VAL A 88 5.57 -2.19 2.55
N LEU A 89 5.43 -0.89 2.34
CA LEU A 89 4.66 -0.37 1.21
C LEU A 89 5.28 -0.75 -0.14
N PRO A 90 6.60 -0.58 -0.35
CA PRO A 90 7.24 -1.08 -1.57
C PRO A 90 7.08 -2.59 -1.75
N SER A 91 7.16 -3.37 -0.68
CA SER A 91 6.99 -4.83 -0.75
C SER A 91 5.57 -5.21 -1.16
N LEU A 92 4.56 -4.49 -0.69
CA LEU A 92 3.18 -4.69 -1.12
C LEU A 92 3.02 -4.42 -2.62
N MET A 93 3.69 -3.39 -3.13
CA MET A 93 3.67 -3.09 -4.56
C MET A 93 4.35 -4.19 -5.38
N LYS A 94 5.47 -4.71 -4.90
CA LYS A 94 6.16 -5.82 -5.54
C LYS A 94 5.26 -7.07 -5.60
N ARG A 95 4.60 -7.39 -4.48
CA ARG A 95 3.67 -8.53 -4.45
C ARG A 95 2.49 -8.31 -5.40
N THR A 96 1.98 -7.09 -5.49
CA THR A 96 0.92 -6.74 -6.44
C THR A 96 1.34 -7.08 -7.87
N LEU A 97 2.58 -6.71 -8.26
CA LEU A 97 3.09 -7.01 -9.60
C LEU A 97 3.22 -8.51 -9.82
N GLU A 98 3.70 -9.25 -8.84
CA GLU A 98 3.82 -10.71 -8.94
C GLU A 98 2.45 -11.36 -9.20
N LEU A 99 1.41 -10.91 -8.51
CA LEU A 99 0.04 -11.41 -8.68
C LEU A 99 -0.52 -11.04 -10.05
N GLU A 100 -0.24 -9.83 -10.55
CA GLU A 100 -0.69 -9.40 -11.87
C GLU A 100 0.01 -10.18 -12.99
N GLU A 101 1.28 -10.48 -12.83
CA GLU A 101 2.07 -11.21 -13.82
C GLU A 101 1.74 -12.70 -13.89
N SER A 102 1.19 -13.26 -12.80
CA SER A 102 0.85 -14.67 -12.73
C SER A 102 -0.53 -15.01 -13.32
N LYS A 103 -1.26 -14.03 -13.78
CA LYS A 103 -2.59 -14.24 -14.40
C LYS A 103 -2.49 -14.68 -15.86
#